data_dfe580497ac9627a243bb0895e45d4fd
#
_entry.id   dfe580497ac9627a243bb0895e45d4fd
#
_cell.length_a   1.000
_cell.length_b   1.000
_cell.length_c   1.000
_cell.angle_alpha   90.00
_cell.angle_beta   90.00
_cell.angle_gamma   90.00
#
_symmetry.space_group_name_H-M   'P 1'
#
loop_
_entity.id
_entity.type
_entity.pdbx_description
1 polymer ?
#
loop_
_entity_poly.entity_id
_entity_poly.type
_entity_poly.pdbx_seq_one_letter_code
_entity_poly.pdbx_strand_id
1 'polypeptide(L)'
;MAEQTVVENIWRGILEGRPGARRGEPAVIAAAYAEPRLRALYPFPSHGTLSFHRNTEFPWSNDLPYIAGNARSCIVYAPVRVGGVLGESLTPQEAAALVVAHLPDDCGPAFEGPWPPPDRPAV
;
A
#
# COMPACT_ATOMS: atom_id res chain seq x y z
N MET A 1 -26.39 -7.34 -3.03
CA MET A 1 -25.36 -6.34 -3.32
C MET A 1 -24.25 -6.45 -2.27
N ALA A 2 -23.03 -6.55 -2.73
CA ALA A 2 -21.91 -6.69 -1.81
C ALA A 2 -21.66 -5.38 -1.06
N GLU A 3 -21.39 -5.49 0.23
CA GLU A 3 -20.99 -4.33 1.01
C GLU A 3 -19.58 -3.92 0.65
N GLN A 4 -19.32 -2.63 0.69
CA GLN A 4 -17.96 -2.14 0.51
C GLN A 4 -17.12 -2.52 1.70
N THR A 5 -15.93 -3.04 1.43
CA THR A 5 -14.98 -3.35 2.50
C THR A 5 -14.33 -2.07 3.01
N VAL A 6 -13.67 -2.18 4.17
CA VAL A 6 -12.88 -1.08 4.72
C VAL A 6 -11.83 -0.63 3.70
N VAL A 7 -11.16 -1.58 3.06
CA VAL A 7 -10.11 -1.28 2.08
C VAL A 7 -10.68 -0.50 0.89
N GLU A 8 -11.81 -0.95 0.35
CA GLU A 8 -12.43 -0.25 -0.77
C GLU A 8 -12.81 1.20 -0.40
N ASN A 9 -13.35 1.38 0.79
CA ASN A 9 -13.74 2.71 1.27
C ASN A 9 -12.54 3.63 1.44
N ILE A 10 -11.43 3.12 1.97
CA ILE A 10 -10.22 3.91 2.15
C ILE A 10 -9.66 4.35 0.79
N TRP A 11 -9.53 3.42 -0.16
CA TRP A 11 -9.09 3.77 -1.51
C TRP A 11 -9.98 4.82 -2.15
N ARG A 12 -11.30 4.63 -2.05
CA ARG A 12 -12.24 5.56 -2.65
C ARG A 12 -12.11 6.95 -2.03
N GLY A 13 -11.98 7.03 -0.71
CA GLY A 13 -11.80 8.31 -0.04
C GLY A 13 -10.55 9.05 -0.49
N ILE A 14 -9.44 8.32 -0.64
CA ILE A 14 -8.18 8.90 -1.11
C ILE A 14 -8.30 9.36 -2.57
N LEU A 15 -8.86 8.52 -3.43
CA LEU A 15 -9.00 8.83 -4.86
C LEU A 15 -9.93 10.02 -5.09
N GLU A 16 -11.00 10.14 -4.31
CA GLU A 16 -11.98 11.22 -4.45
C GLU A 16 -11.62 12.46 -3.66
N GLY A 17 -10.58 12.41 -2.84
CA GLY A 17 -10.19 13.55 -2.01
C GLY A 17 -11.20 13.88 -0.94
N ARG A 18 -11.85 12.89 -0.34
CA ARG A 18 -12.87 13.11 0.68
C ARG A 18 -12.31 13.81 1.91
N PRO A 19 -13.11 14.67 2.57
CA PRO A 19 -12.68 15.26 3.84
C PRO A 19 -12.31 14.16 4.85
N GLY A 20 -11.19 14.35 5.52
CA GLY A 20 -10.69 13.38 6.50
C GLY A 20 -9.86 12.26 5.91
N ALA A 21 -9.88 12.03 4.60
CA ALA A 21 -9.03 11.04 3.98
C ALA A 21 -7.59 11.56 3.90
N ARG A 22 -6.63 10.64 4.00
CA ARG A 22 -5.22 11.00 3.83
C ARG A 22 -4.97 11.42 2.39
N ARG A 23 -4.03 12.34 2.22
CA ARG A 23 -3.66 12.83 0.89
C ARG A 23 -2.30 12.29 0.51
N GLY A 24 -2.16 11.93 -0.76
CA GLY A 24 -0.89 11.48 -1.31
C GLY A 24 -0.69 12.04 -2.71
N GLU A 25 0.40 11.65 -3.34
CA GLU A 25 0.69 12.06 -4.70
C GLU A 25 -0.29 11.39 -5.67
N PRO A 26 -1.11 12.15 -6.40
CA PRO A 26 -2.17 11.56 -7.22
C PRO A 26 -1.66 10.54 -8.25
N ALA A 27 -0.53 10.81 -8.88
CA ALA A 27 0.01 9.89 -9.89
C ALA A 27 0.45 8.56 -9.27
N VAL A 28 1.02 8.61 -8.07
CA VAL A 28 1.45 7.41 -7.36
C VAL A 28 0.23 6.61 -6.88
N ILE A 29 -0.75 7.31 -6.32
CA ILE A 29 -1.99 6.69 -5.86
C ILE A 29 -2.70 5.98 -7.03
N ALA A 30 -2.82 6.66 -8.18
CA ALA A 30 -3.51 6.09 -9.34
C ALA A 30 -2.77 4.86 -9.87
N ALA A 31 -1.45 4.91 -9.94
CA ALA A 31 -0.65 3.79 -10.43
C ALA A 31 -0.78 2.58 -9.50
N ALA A 32 -0.77 2.80 -8.19
CA ALA A 32 -0.94 1.72 -7.22
C ALA A 32 -2.34 1.12 -7.31
N TYR A 33 -3.35 1.96 -7.42
CA TYR A 33 -4.73 1.49 -7.51
C TYR A 33 -4.97 0.65 -8.77
N ALA A 34 -4.24 0.93 -9.84
CA ALA A 34 -4.36 0.18 -11.09
C ALA A 34 -3.85 -1.26 -10.96
N GLU A 35 -3.03 -1.54 -9.95
CA GLU A 35 -2.50 -2.89 -9.72
C GLU A 35 -3.47 -3.66 -8.82
N PRO A 36 -4.10 -4.73 -9.32
CA PRO A 36 -5.09 -5.45 -8.51
C PRO A 36 -4.56 -5.94 -7.17
N ARG A 37 -3.30 -6.36 -7.11
CA ARG A 37 -2.73 -6.86 -5.85
C ARG A 37 -2.48 -5.74 -4.84
N LEU A 38 -2.19 -4.52 -5.30
CA LEU A 38 -2.03 -3.38 -4.39
C LEU A 38 -3.38 -2.80 -3.98
N ARG A 39 -4.34 -2.78 -4.89
CA ARG A 39 -5.69 -2.30 -4.61
C ARG A 39 -6.39 -3.13 -3.53
N ALA A 40 -5.97 -4.37 -3.35
CA ALA A 40 -6.51 -5.25 -2.32
C ALA A 40 -5.88 -5.03 -0.94
N LEU A 41 -4.86 -4.18 -0.84
CA LEU A 41 -4.17 -3.86 0.41
C LEU A 41 -4.63 -2.52 0.96
N TYR A 42 -4.37 -2.29 2.26
CA TYR A 42 -4.70 -1.03 2.90
C TYR A 42 -3.65 0.03 2.53
N PRO A 43 -4.04 1.13 1.88
CA PRO A 43 -3.07 2.16 1.48
C PRO A 43 -2.89 3.19 2.59
N PHE A 44 -1.66 3.65 2.77
CA PHE A 44 -1.35 4.63 3.81
C PHE A 44 -0.42 5.71 3.25
N PRO A 45 -1.00 6.76 2.63
CA PRO A 45 -0.18 7.89 2.17
C PRO A 45 0.25 8.74 3.35
N SER A 46 1.52 9.13 3.38
CA SER A 46 2.05 9.97 4.45
C SER A 46 3.37 10.59 4.02
N HIS A 47 3.48 11.92 4.12
CA HIS A 47 4.75 12.64 3.92
C HIS A 47 5.50 12.25 2.64
N GLY A 48 4.79 12.18 1.53
CA GLY A 48 5.42 11.86 0.24
C GLY A 48 5.68 10.39 0.01
N THR A 49 5.20 9.52 0.90
CA THR A 49 5.31 8.08 0.72
C THR A 49 3.93 7.45 0.59
N LEU A 50 3.88 6.28 0.00
CA LEU A 50 2.69 5.43 -0.01
C LEU A 50 3.11 4.05 0.44
N SER A 51 2.65 3.65 1.62
CA SER A 51 2.89 2.32 2.13
C SER A 51 1.63 1.47 2.02
N PHE A 52 1.82 0.17 2.16
CA PHE A 52 0.73 -0.81 2.02
C PHE A 52 0.75 -1.72 3.22
N HIS A 53 -0.43 -2.06 3.71
CA HIS A 53 -0.56 -2.91 4.89
C HIS A 53 -1.47 -4.09 4.59
N ARG A 54 -1.20 -5.21 5.24
CA ARG A 54 -1.93 -6.45 5.05
C ARG A 54 -3.16 -6.53 5.96
N ASN A 55 -3.44 -5.46 6.70
CA ASN A 55 -4.53 -5.38 7.65
C ASN A 55 -5.05 -3.95 7.74
N THR A 56 -6.14 -3.74 8.50
CA THR A 56 -6.85 -2.46 8.48
C THR A 56 -6.79 -1.68 9.79
N GLU A 57 -6.16 -2.22 10.84
CA GLU A 57 -6.10 -1.57 12.15
C GLU A 57 -4.72 -1.71 12.77
N PHE A 58 -4.37 -0.75 13.61
CA PHE A 58 -3.12 -0.82 14.38
C PHE A 58 -3.18 -2.01 15.38
N PRO A 59 -2.11 -2.79 15.56
CA PRO A 59 -0.80 -2.66 14.89
C PRO A 59 -0.84 -3.03 13.41
N TRP A 60 -0.03 -2.31 12.63
CA TRP A 60 0.04 -2.52 11.19
C TRP A 60 1.08 -3.57 10.83
N SER A 61 0.81 -4.33 9.78
CA SER A 61 1.86 -5.12 9.16
C SER A 61 2.91 -4.16 8.61
N ASN A 62 4.17 -4.58 8.59
CA ASN A 62 5.27 -3.73 8.13
C ASN A 62 6.28 -4.52 7.31
N ASP A 63 5.80 -5.53 6.59
CA ASP A 63 6.62 -6.46 5.84
C ASP A 63 6.51 -6.28 4.32
N LEU A 64 5.98 -5.12 3.88
CA LEU A 64 5.82 -4.84 2.46
C LEU A 64 6.68 -3.65 2.02
N PRO A 65 7.09 -3.62 0.75
CA PRO A 65 7.78 -2.45 0.20
C PRO A 65 6.86 -1.23 0.18
N TYR A 66 7.45 -0.04 0.07
CA TYR A 66 6.67 1.19 -0.06
C TYR A 66 7.31 2.13 -1.09
N ILE A 67 6.52 3.10 -1.54
CA ILE A 67 6.90 4.01 -2.61
C ILE A 67 7.08 5.42 -2.05
N ALA A 68 8.16 6.09 -2.42
CA ALA A 68 8.34 7.51 -2.16
C ALA A 68 8.51 8.24 -3.48
N GLY A 69 7.98 9.46 -3.57
CA GLY A 69 8.18 10.28 -4.75
C GLY A 69 6.89 10.89 -5.28
N ASN A 70 6.92 11.22 -6.56
CA ASN A 70 5.84 11.97 -7.20
C ASN A 70 5.72 11.54 -8.66
N ALA A 71 4.96 12.32 -9.45
CA ALA A 71 4.73 12.00 -10.86
C ALA A 71 6.01 11.95 -11.68
N ARG A 72 7.06 12.66 -11.26
CA ARG A 72 8.31 12.75 -12.01
C ARG A 72 9.25 11.59 -11.76
N SER A 73 9.36 11.17 -10.50
CA SER A 73 10.34 10.16 -10.14
C SER A 73 9.97 9.51 -8.83
N CYS A 74 10.05 8.20 -8.78
CA CYS A 74 9.73 7.41 -7.60
C CYS A 74 10.91 6.54 -7.21
N ILE A 75 10.96 6.25 -5.90
CA ILE A 75 11.88 5.30 -5.31
C ILE A 75 11.03 4.25 -4.61
N VAL A 76 11.40 2.98 -4.76
CA VAL A 76 10.75 1.90 -4.01
C VAL A 76 11.74 1.40 -2.96
N TYR A 77 11.31 1.42 -1.72
CA TYR A 77 12.10 0.94 -0.59
C TYR A 77 11.66 -0.45 -0.20
N ALA A 78 12.65 -1.24 0.24
CA ALA A 78 12.36 -2.52 0.88
C ALA A 78 11.58 -2.29 2.18
N PRO A 79 10.90 -3.32 2.70
CA PRO A 79 10.19 -3.17 3.98
C PRO A 79 11.10 -2.56 5.05
N VAL A 80 10.52 -1.74 5.93
CA VAL A 80 11.27 -1.04 6.96
C VAL A 80 12.16 -1.98 7.77
N ARG A 81 11.69 -3.19 8.04
CA ARG A 81 12.45 -4.18 8.82
C ARG A 81 13.71 -4.65 8.11
N VAL A 82 13.71 -4.62 6.78
CA VAL A 82 14.84 -5.08 5.97
C VAL A 82 15.76 -3.92 5.64
N GLY A 83 15.17 -2.81 5.24
CA GLY A 83 15.92 -1.63 4.82
C GLY A 83 16.44 -1.74 3.39
N GLY A 84 16.83 -0.60 2.85
CA GLY A 84 17.43 -0.54 1.52
C GLY A 84 16.46 -0.13 0.43
N VAL A 85 17.01 0.08 -0.75
CA VAL A 85 16.30 0.56 -1.93
C VAL A 85 16.16 -0.59 -2.93
N LEU A 86 14.94 -0.82 -3.41
CA LEU A 86 14.68 -1.83 -4.44
C LEU A 86 14.82 -1.25 -5.86
N GLY A 87 14.54 0.03 -6.02
CA GLY A 87 14.68 0.70 -7.30
C GLY A 87 14.51 2.19 -7.15
N GLU A 88 15.09 2.96 -8.08
CA GLU A 88 14.99 4.41 -8.05
C GLU A 88 14.88 4.96 -9.48
N SER A 89 14.53 6.24 -9.58
CA SER A 89 14.31 6.90 -10.86
C SER A 89 13.22 6.21 -11.68
N LEU A 90 12.16 5.80 -10.99
CA LEU A 90 11.07 5.02 -11.60
C LEU A 90 9.87 5.92 -11.90
N THR A 91 9.09 5.55 -12.92
CA THR A 91 7.77 6.14 -13.09
C THR A 91 6.86 5.58 -11.99
N PRO A 92 5.72 6.24 -11.70
CA PRO A 92 4.76 5.68 -10.75
C PRO A 92 4.32 4.26 -11.13
N GLN A 93 4.12 3.98 -12.42
CA GLN A 93 3.72 2.67 -12.90
C GLN A 93 4.81 1.63 -12.66
N GLU A 94 6.05 1.99 -12.93
CA GLU A 94 7.19 1.09 -12.67
C GLU A 94 7.35 0.83 -11.18
N ALA A 95 7.14 1.86 -10.36
CA ALA A 95 7.23 1.72 -8.91
C ALA A 95 6.15 0.76 -8.39
N ALA A 96 4.91 0.93 -8.85
CA ALA A 96 3.82 0.04 -8.44
C ALA A 96 4.11 -1.40 -8.86
N ALA A 97 4.58 -1.61 -10.09
CA ALA A 97 4.91 -2.95 -10.57
C ALA A 97 6.04 -3.58 -9.74
N LEU A 98 7.02 -2.79 -9.34
CA LEU A 98 8.13 -3.28 -8.53
C LEU A 98 7.67 -3.72 -7.15
N VAL A 99 6.74 -2.97 -6.53
CA VAL A 99 6.16 -3.39 -5.26
C VAL A 99 5.45 -4.73 -5.43
N VAL A 100 4.65 -4.88 -6.48
CA VAL A 100 3.95 -6.15 -6.74
C VAL A 100 4.93 -7.30 -6.88
N ALA A 101 6.03 -7.08 -7.60
CA ALA A 101 7.04 -8.11 -7.81
C ALA A 101 7.71 -8.58 -6.51
N HIS A 102 7.67 -7.76 -5.47
CA HIS A 102 8.31 -8.06 -4.18
C HIS A 102 7.30 -8.35 -3.07
N LEU A 103 6.02 -8.55 -3.41
CA LEU A 103 5.04 -8.98 -2.40
C LEU A 103 5.33 -10.44 -2.02
N PRO A 104 5.16 -10.79 -0.73
CA PRO A 104 5.28 -12.19 -0.32
C PRO A 104 4.28 -13.08 -1.07
N ASP A 105 4.66 -14.33 -1.29
CA ASP A 105 3.79 -15.27 -2.00
C ASP A 105 2.45 -15.47 -1.32
N ASP A 106 2.43 -15.37 0.02
CA ASP A 106 1.20 -15.53 0.80
C ASP A 106 0.43 -14.21 0.99
N CYS A 107 0.83 -13.14 0.31
CA CYS A 107 0.17 -11.85 0.46
C CYS A 107 -1.13 -11.83 -0.34
N GLY A 108 -2.23 -12.07 0.35
CA GLY A 108 -3.56 -11.93 -0.22
C GLY A 108 -4.16 -10.57 0.11
N PRO A 109 -5.47 -10.40 -0.09
CA PRO A 109 -6.16 -9.17 0.29
C PRO A 109 -5.99 -8.86 1.78
N ALA A 110 -6.01 -7.58 2.12
CA ALA A 110 -5.92 -7.17 3.52
C ALA A 110 -7.12 -7.69 4.29
N PHE A 111 -6.89 -8.17 5.51
CA PHE A 111 -7.97 -8.59 6.38
C PHE A 111 -8.34 -7.45 7.34
N GLU A 112 -9.56 -7.47 7.85
CA GLU A 112 -10.01 -6.46 8.80
C GLU A 112 -9.56 -6.82 10.21
N GLY A 113 -8.89 -5.88 10.85
CA GLY A 113 -8.41 -6.05 12.20
C GLY A 113 -6.93 -5.75 12.35
N PRO A 114 -6.40 -5.91 13.58
CA PRO A 114 -4.99 -5.66 13.86
C PRO A 114 -4.10 -6.82 13.41
N TRP A 115 -2.83 -6.53 13.20
CA TRP A 115 -1.82 -7.52 12.82
C TRP A 115 -1.21 -8.17 14.07
N PRO A 116 -0.96 -9.47 14.11
CA PRO A 116 -1.27 -10.46 13.05
C PRO A 116 -2.71 -10.96 13.18
N PRO A 117 -3.24 -11.66 12.15
CA PRO A 117 -4.60 -12.22 12.25
C PRO A 117 -4.67 -13.29 13.33
N PRO A 118 -5.88 -13.47 13.95
CA PRO A 118 -6.02 -14.41 15.08
C PRO A 118 -5.66 -15.86 14.77
N ASP A 119 -5.80 -16.28 13.52
CA ASP A 119 -5.52 -17.65 13.11
C ASP A 119 -4.08 -17.86 12.65
N ARG A 120 -3.24 -16.83 12.78
CA ARG A 120 -1.84 -16.90 12.36
C ARG A 120 -0.97 -16.42 13.50
N PRO A 121 -0.17 -17.31 14.11
CA PRO A 121 0.66 -16.90 15.24
C PRO A 121 1.72 -15.89 14.80
N ALA A 122 2.02 -14.96 15.71
CA ALA A 122 3.13 -14.03 15.52
C ALA A 122 4.42 -14.82 15.71
N VAL A 123 5.30 -14.74 14.74
CA VAL A 123 6.56 -15.48 14.79
C VAL A 123 7.71 -14.52 14.90
#